data_77982499eaabc3ae2bec70e99d151d67
#
_entry.id   77982499eaabc3ae2bec70e99d151d67
#
_cell.length_a   1.000
_cell.length_b   1.000
_cell.length_c   1.000
_cell.angle_alpha   90.00
_cell.angle_beta   90.00
_cell.angle_gamma   90.00
#
_symmetry.space_group_name_H-M   'P 1'
#
loop_
_entity.id
_entity.type
_entity.pdbx_description
1 polymer ?
#
loop_
_entity_poly.entity_id
_entity_poly.type
_entity_poly.pdbx_seq_one_letter_code
_entity_poly.pdbx_strand_id
1 'polypeptide(L)'
;MGTNKKIFFKIKNIKFEYITLLFLLLPIISCNFINMKFKGTGEEQLFINSNKERPCPNKITVDDVIIPNPSCKYKFPNKIVTIKINLNKDIKSFHKMFSDISNIIEIDLSQLDTSLVENMANMFENCNSLIFANLSNIDITSVTNMEKMFSNCISLKSLDLTNMDIAKLTNHKMIFNNCIHLKIHI
;
A
#
# COMPACT_ATOMS: atom_id res chain seq x y z
N MET A 1 -2.11 -0.70 -47.47
CA MET A 1 -3.25 -1.65 -47.34
C MET A 1 -2.75 -2.90 -46.65
N GLY A 2 -2.96 -3.07 -45.40
CA GLY A 2 -2.49 -4.19 -44.56
C GLY A 2 -3.52 -4.46 -43.48
N THR A 3 -4.23 -5.53 -43.64
CA THR A 3 -5.40 -5.98 -42.89
C THR A 3 -5.03 -6.45 -41.47
N ASN A 4 -5.56 -5.78 -40.46
CA ASN A 4 -5.57 -6.25 -39.09
C ASN A 4 -6.44 -7.52 -38.97
N LYS A 5 -5.83 -8.69 -38.85
CA LYS A 5 -6.52 -9.92 -38.46
C LYS A 5 -6.76 -9.89 -36.94
N LYS A 6 -8.01 -9.65 -36.55
CA LYS A 6 -8.53 -9.96 -35.21
C LYS A 6 -8.47 -11.46 -34.99
N ILE A 7 -7.62 -11.92 -34.08
CA ILE A 7 -7.61 -13.30 -33.63
C ILE A 7 -8.71 -13.43 -32.57
N PHE A 8 -9.88 -13.88 -32.99
CA PHE A 8 -10.93 -14.37 -32.10
C PHE A 8 -10.59 -15.82 -31.69
N PHE A 9 -10.12 -16.00 -30.47
CA PHE A 9 -10.08 -17.33 -29.89
C PHE A 9 -11.50 -17.79 -29.56
N LYS A 10 -12.00 -18.74 -30.36
CA LYS A 10 -13.28 -19.42 -30.17
C LYS A 10 -13.09 -20.49 -29.09
N ILE A 11 -13.29 -20.11 -27.81
CA ILE A 11 -13.32 -21.07 -26.70
C ILE A 11 -14.69 -21.76 -26.73
N LYS A 12 -14.81 -22.85 -27.52
CA LYS A 12 -15.91 -23.82 -27.40
C LYS A 12 -15.37 -25.07 -26.69
N ASN A 13 -16.02 -25.41 -25.58
CA ASN A 13 -15.88 -26.69 -24.84
C ASN A 13 -14.59 -26.88 -24.02
N ILE A 14 -14.34 -26.02 -23.06
CA ILE A 14 -13.52 -26.40 -21.91
C ILE A 14 -14.48 -26.91 -20.84
N LYS A 15 -14.38 -28.20 -20.46
CA LYS A 15 -15.17 -28.80 -19.37
C LYS A 15 -14.91 -28.00 -18.08
N PHE A 16 -15.93 -27.76 -17.30
CA PHE A 16 -15.92 -26.97 -16.06
C PHE A 16 -14.81 -27.42 -15.08
N GLU A 17 -14.45 -28.72 -15.11
CA GLU A 17 -13.36 -29.31 -14.33
C GLU A 17 -11.96 -28.72 -14.64
N TYR A 18 -11.70 -28.30 -15.88
CA TYR A 18 -10.43 -27.66 -16.24
C TYR A 18 -10.33 -26.20 -15.82
N ILE A 19 -11.46 -25.53 -15.66
CA ILE A 19 -11.50 -24.14 -15.18
C ILE A 19 -11.15 -24.08 -13.70
N THR A 20 -11.65 -25.02 -12.89
CA THR A 20 -11.29 -25.11 -11.47
C THR A 20 -9.83 -25.51 -11.28
N LEU A 21 -9.29 -26.41 -12.12
CA LEU A 21 -7.88 -26.79 -12.09
C LEU A 21 -6.96 -25.64 -12.55
N LEU A 22 -7.41 -24.85 -13.52
CA LEU A 22 -6.68 -23.66 -13.99
C LEU A 22 -6.64 -22.56 -12.91
N PHE A 23 -7.71 -22.40 -12.11
CA PHE A 23 -7.73 -21.52 -10.95
C PHE A 23 -6.84 -22.04 -9.80
N LEU A 24 -6.67 -23.35 -9.67
CA LEU A 24 -5.77 -23.96 -8.68
C LEU A 24 -4.30 -23.96 -9.14
N LEU A 25 -4.03 -23.82 -10.45
CA LEU A 25 -2.68 -23.77 -11.03
C LEU A 25 -2.24 -22.36 -11.43
N LEU A 26 -3.13 -21.36 -11.39
CA LEU A 26 -2.68 -19.99 -11.37
C LEU A 26 -1.86 -19.83 -10.08
N PRO A 27 -0.55 -19.54 -10.17
CA PRO A 27 0.15 -19.14 -8.97
C PRO A 27 -0.72 -18.04 -8.37
N ILE A 28 -1.01 -18.13 -7.08
CA ILE A 28 -1.58 -17.02 -6.33
C ILE A 28 -0.64 -15.87 -6.68
N ILE A 29 -1.06 -15.02 -7.62
CA ILE A 29 -0.31 -13.81 -7.96
C ILE A 29 -0.48 -13.01 -6.68
N SER A 30 0.46 -13.22 -5.76
CA SER A 30 0.56 -12.44 -4.55
C SER A 30 0.68 -10.98 -5.03
N CYS A 31 -0.46 -10.31 -5.02
CA CYS A 31 -0.55 -8.91 -5.39
C CYS A 31 0.11 -8.13 -4.25
N ASN A 32 1.35 -7.74 -4.42
CA ASN A 32 2.08 -6.95 -3.45
C ASN A 32 2.05 -5.48 -3.86
N PHE A 33 0.93 -4.83 -3.57
CA PHE A 33 0.75 -3.42 -3.94
C PHE A 33 0.01 -2.63 -2.87
N ILE A 34 0.21 -1.33 -2.91
CA ILE A 34 -0.46 -0.34 -2.09
C ILE A 34 -1.31 0.55 -3.00
N ASN A 35 -2.56 0.78 -2.64
CA ASN A 35 -3.38 1.82 -3.24
C ASN A 35 -3.47 3.02 -2.29
N MET A 36 -3.44 4.23 -2.82
CA MET A 36 -3.65 5.44 -2.03
C MET A 36 -4.39 6.53 -2.80
N LYS A 37 -5.16 7.36 -2.09
CA LYS A 37 -5.60 8.66 -2.57
C LYS A 37 -4.61 9.72 -2.12
N PHE A 38 -4.16 10.52 -3.03
CA PHE A 38 -3.09 11.50 -2.84
C PHE A 38 -3.52 12.88 -3.36
N LYS A 39 -3.26 13.92 -2.59
CA LYS A 39 -3.53 15.30 -2.99
C LYS A 39 -2.35 15.87 -3.77
N GLY A 40 -2.46 15.85 -5.11
CA GLY A 40 -1.51 16.52 -5.99
C GLY A 40 -1.57 18.04 -5.87
N THR A 41 -0.46 18.72 -6.07
CA THR A 41 -0.34 20.19 -6.02
C THR A 41 0.02 20.84 -7.36
N GLY A 42 0.23 20.03 -8.40
CA GLY A 42 0.79 20.51 -9.68
C GLY A 42 2.31 20.61 -9.69
N GLU A 43 2.95 20.39 -8.53
CA GLU A 43 4.40 20.42 -8.37
C GLU A 43 4.95 19.01 -8.09
N GLU A 44 6.29 18.86 -8.13
CA GLU A 44 6.93 17.59 -7.79
C GLU A 44 6.78 17.31 -6.30
N GLN A 45 6.22 16.15 -5.95
CA GLN A 45 5.95 15.75 -4.58
C GLN A 45 6.53 14.37 -4.29
N LEU A 46 7.08 14.20 -3.07
CA LEU A 46 7.45 12.90 -2.55
C LEU A 46 6.17 12.10 -2.24
N PHE A 47 6.10 10.86 -2.67
CA PHE A 47 4.97 9.97 -2.41
C PHE A 47 5.36 8.67 -1.70
N ILE A 48 6.65 8.40 -1.56
CA ILE A 48 7.22 7.28 -0.82
C ILE A 48 8.66 7.62 -0.40
N ASN A 49 9.03 7.29 0.82
CA ASN A 49 10.41 7.38 1.28
C ASN A 49 11.17 6.12 0.90
N SER A 50 12.31 6.26 0.24
CA SER A 50 13.19 5.16 -0.13
C SER A 50 14.35 5.00 0.84
N ASN A 51 14.89 3.79 0.89
CA ASN A 51 16.15 3.48 1.57
C ASN A 51 16.88 2.35 0.81
N LYS A 52 18.04 1.88 1.34
CA LYS A 52 18.81 0.81 0.69
C LYS A 52 18.05 -0.50 0.53
N GLU A 53 17.16 -0.83 1.49
CA GLU A 53 16.36 -2.06 1.48
C GLU A 53 15.08 -1.91 0.64
N ARG A 54 14.62 -0.68 0.47
CA ARG A 54 13.40 -0.32 -0.23
C ARG A 54 13.68 0.82 -1.20
N PRO A 55 14.16 0.53 -2.41
CA PRO A 55 14.37 1.55 -3.45
C PRO A 55 13.03 2.14 -3.93
N CYS A 56 13.11 3.22 -4.66
CA CYS A 56 11.93 3.76 -5.35
C CYS A 56 11.31 2.71 -6.26
N PRO A 57 9.98 2.66 -6.38
CA PRO A 57 9.30 1.69 -7.22
C PRO A 57 9.67 1.89 -8.69
N ASN A 58 9.81 0.78 -9.43
CA ASN A 58 10.12 0.83 -10.86
C ASN A 58 8.92 1.30 -11.71
N LYS A 59 7.72 1.17 -11.16
CA LYS A 59 6.47 1.50 -11.82
C LYS A 59 5.41 1.88 -10.81
N ILE A 60 4.69 2.93 -11.09
CA ILE A 60 3.44 3.28 -10.41
C ILE A 60 2.31 3.42 -11.43
N THR A 61 1.07 3.39 -10.96
CA THR A 61 -0.10 3.76 -11.75
C THR A 61 -0.74 4.98 -11.10
N VAL A 62 -1.03 6.00 -11.88
CA VAL A 62 -1.71 7.23 -11.44
C VAL A 62 -2.97 7.38 -12.26
N ASP A 63 -4.15 7.38 -11.62
CA ASP A 63 -5.47 7.40 -12.29
C ASP A 63 -5.51 6.40 -13.48
N ASP A 64 -5.08 5.13 -13.22
CA ASP A 64 -4.99 4.02 -14.18
C ASP A 64 -3.96 4.19 -15.31
N VAL A 65 -3.19 5.28 -15.34
CA VAL A 65 -2.10 5.48 -16.30
C VAL A 65 -0.79 4.98 -15.70
N ILE A 66 -0.10 4.08 -16.41
CA ILE A 66 1.19 3.53 -15.98
C ILE A 66 2.28 4.57 -16.18
N ILE A 67 3.01 4.87 -15.10
CA ILE A 67 4.20 5.72 -15.11
C ILE A 67 5.42 4.80 -14.91
N PRO A 68 6.23 4.58 -15.95
CA PRO A 68 7.42 3.75 -15.83
C PRO A 68 8.57 4.52 -15.15
N ASN A 69 9.36 3.79 -14.36
CA ASN A 69 10.58 4.29 -13.70
C ASN A 69 10.41 5.65 -13.00
N PRO A 70 9.36 5.82 -12.16
CA PRO A 70 9.23 7.04 -11.38
C PRO A 70 10.37 7.15 -10.38
N SER A 71 10.86 8.35 -10.14
CA SER A 71 11.61 8.60 -8.90
C SER A 71 10.66 8.45 -7.70
N CYS A 72 11.17 8.53 -6.47
CA CYS A 72 10.28 8.58 -5.29
C CYS A 72 9.47 9.89 -5.21
N LYS A 73 9.73 10.82 -6.12
CA LYS A 73 8.96 12.05 -6.33
C LYS A 73 8.30 12.02 -7.71
N TYR A 74 7.15 12.64 -7.81
CA TYR A 74 6.42 12.76 -9.07
C TYR A 74 5.60 14.06 -9.08
N LYS A 75 5.43 14.65 -10.25
CA LYS A 75 4.58 15.84 -10.45
C LYS A 75 3.13 15.40 -10.64
N PHE A 76 2.39 15.32 -9.55
CA PHE A 76 0.95 15.00 -9.61
C PHE A 76 0.14 16.22 -10.02
N PRO A 77 -0.96 16.05 -10.80
CA PRO A 77 -1.85 17.16 -11.14
C PRO A 77 -2.46 17.76 -9.87
N ASN A 78 -2.83 19.05 -9.92
CA ASN A 78 -3.44 19.74 -8.77
C ASN A 78 -4.89 19.28 -8.55
N LYS A 79 -5.06 18.03 -8.17
CA LYS A 79 -6.32 17.35 -7.82
C LYS A 79 -6.03 16.14 -6.93
N ILE A 80 -7.07 15.50 -6.42
CA ILE A 80 -6.93 14.18 -5.81
C ILE A 80 -6.74 13.14 -6.91
N VAL A 81 -5.72 12.32 -6.79
CA VAL A 81 -5.38 11.22 -7.69
C VAL A 81 -5.36 9.89 -6.94
N THR A 82 -5.59 8.80 -7.65
CA THR A 82 -5.37 7.44 -7.14
C THR A 82 -3.99 6.96 -7.58
N ILE A 83 -3.18 6.53 -6.63
CA ILE A 83 -1.84 5.98 -6.88
C ILE A 83 -1.85 4.50 -6.51
N LYS A 84 -1.37 3.64 -7.40
CA LYS A 84 -1.07 2.24 -7.11
C LYS A 84 0.44 2.03 -7.20
N ILE A 85 1.03 1.55 -6.11
CA ILE A 85 2.47 1.27 -5.99
C ILE A 85 2.66 -0.23 -5.92
N ASN A 86 3.38 -0.81 -6.88
CA ASN A 86 3.79 -2.21 -6.81
C ASN A 86 5.12 -2.31 -6.04
N LEU A 87 5.17 -3.21 -5.09
CA LEU A 87 6.34 -3.43 -4.24
C LEU A 87 6.94 -4.81 -4.49
N ASN A 88 8.23 -4.95 -4.17
CA ASN A 88 8.90 -6.25 -4.14
C ASN A 88 8.34 -7.10 -2.99
N LYS A 89 8.43 -8.43 -3.11
CA LYS A 89 7.87 -9.36 -2.12
C LYS A 89 8.68 -9.49 -0.83
N ASP A 90 9.99 -9.22 -0.87
CA ASP A 90 10.90 -9.54 0.23
C ASP A 90 11.19 -8.34 1.15
N ILE A 91 10.18 -7.50 1.37
CA ILE A 91 10.34 -6.32 2.23
C ILE A 91 10.28 -6.72 3.69
N LYS A 92 11.36 -6.45 4.42
CA LYS A 92 11.48 -6.71 5.87
C LYS A 92 11.16 -5.50 6.74
N SER A 93 11.13 -4.30 6.16
CA SER A 93 10.94 -3.08 6.94
C SER A 93 10.17 -2.02 6.16
N PHE A 94 9.12 -1.49 6.79
CA PHE A 94 8.38 -0.31 6.37
C PHE A 94 8.72 0.94 7.20
N HIS A 95 9.82 0.87 7.96
CA HIS A 95 10.28 1.99 8.78
C HIS A 95 10.30 3.29 7.96
N LYS A 96 9.54 4.30 8.41
CA LYS A 96 9.41 5.63 7.77
C LYS A 96 8.95 5.64 6.31
N MET A 97 8.30 4.59 5.80
CA MET A 97 7.97 4.50 4.37
C MET A 97 7.16 5.68 3.84
N PHE A 98 6.22 6.18 4.63
CA PHE A 98 5.37 7.32 4.30
C PHE A 98 5.50 8.48 5.29
N SER A 99 6.50 8.44 6.18
CA SER A 99 6.74 9.51 7.16
C SER A 99 6.86 10.86 6.48
N ASP A 100 6.24 11.89 7.08
CA ASP A 100 6.26 13.27 6.61
C ASP A 100 5.59 13.51 5.25
N ILE A 101 4.83 12.54 4.73
CA ILE A 101 4.08 12.69 3.48
C ILE A 101 2.66 13.17 3.80
N SER A 102 2.52 14.48 4.00
CA SER A 102 1.26 15.10 4.42
C SER A 102 0.14 15.08 3.38
N ASN A 103 0.39 14.66 2.16
CA ASN A 103 -0.56 14.67 1.04
C ASN A 103 -1.33 13.36 0.86
N ILE A 104 -1.02 12.31 1.63
CA ILE A 104 -1.79 11.06 1.63
C ILE A 104 -3.11 11.32 2.33
N ILE A 105 -4.24 11.00 1.65
CA ILE A 105 -5.60 11.16 2.18
C ILE A 105 -6.13 9.81 2.67
N GLU A 106 -6.00 8.77 1.85
CA GLU A 106 -6.41 7.40 2.17
C GLU A 106 -5.31 6.44 1.71
N ILE A 107 -5.13 5.36 2.44
CA ILE A 107 -4.21 4.29 2.06
C ILE A 107 -4.85 2.92 2.29
N ASP A 108 -4.66 2.01 1.34
CA ASP A 108 -5.12 0.63 1.42
C ASP A 108 -3.93 -0.31 1.30
N LEU A 109 -3.64 -1.02 2.39
CA LEU A 109 -2.57 -2.00 2.52
C LEU A 109 -3.09 -3.45 2.48
N SER A 110 -4.39 -3.67 2.26
CA SER A 110 -5.01 -5.00 2.32
C SER A 110 -4.47 -6.02 1.31
N GLN A 111 -3.75 -5.55 0.28
CA GLN A 111 -3.11 -6.38 -0.74
C GLN A 111 -1.59 -6.47 -0.56
N LEU A 112 -1.09 -6.03 0.60
CA LEU A 112 0.33 -6.02 0.89
C LEU A 112 0.73 -7.30 1.63
N ASP A 113 1.73 -8.00 1.10
CA ASP A 113 2.35 -9.13 1.82
C ASP A 113 3.31 -8.57 2.88
N THR A 114 2.93 -8.72 4.14
CA THR A 114 3.69 -8.23 5.31
C THR A 114 4.28 -9.35 6.15
N SER A 115 4.20 -10.62 5.70
CA SER A 115 4.61 -11.81 6.45
C SER A 115 6.09 -11.80 6.91
N LEU A 116 6.96 -11.11 6.17
CA LEU A 116 8.39 -10.96 6.48
C LEU A 116 8.73 -9.63 7.16
N VAL A 117 7.74 -8.78 7.44
CA VAL A 117 7.98 -7.43 7.98
C VAL A 117 8.20 -7.49 9.48
N GLU A 118 9.34 -7.00 9.92
CA GLU A 118 9.74 -6.95 11.33
C GLU A 118 9.57 -5.53 11.93
N ASN A 119 9.60 -4.48 11.10
CA ASN A 119 9.62 -3.10 11.56
C ASN A 119 8.67 -2.20 10.75
N MET A 120 7.67 -1.64 11.43
CA MET A 120 6.72 -0.65 10.89
C MET A 120 6.81 0.70 11.63
N ALA A 121 7.89 0.95 12.39
CA ALA A 121 8.04 2.18 13.16
C ALA A 121 8.00 3.42 12.25
N ASN A 122 7.30 4.45 12.73
CA ASN A 122 7.17 5.75 12.06
C ASN A 122 6.56 5.68 10.64
N MET A 123 5.91 4.56 10.25
CA MET A 123 5.50 4.33 8.86
C MET A 123 4.66 5.46 8.29
N PHE A 124 3.75 6.03 9.11
CA PHE A 124 2.87 7.14 8.76
C PHE A 124 3.06 8.37 9.68
N GLU A 125 4.18 8.46 10.39
CA GLU A 125 4.44 9.61 11.25
C GLU A 125 4.31 10.91 10.47
N ASN A 126 3.56 11.90 11.02
CA ASN A 126 3.29 13.20 10.39
C ASN A 126 2.47 13.17 9.08
N CYS A 127 1.75 12.09 8.79
CA CYS A 127 0.78 12.05 7.68
C CYS A 127 -0.48 12.84 8.05
N ASN A 128 -0.38 14.16 8.11
CA ASN A 128 -1.40 15.02 8.70
C ASN A 128 -2.75 15.02 7.98
N SER A 129 -2.79 14.70 6.68
CA SER A 129 -4.02 14.62 5.89
C SER A 129 -4.61 13.20 5.81
N LEU A 130 -3.96 12.19 6.40
CA LEU A 130 -4.43 10.82 6.37
C LEU A 130 -5.74 10.70 7.16
N ILE A 131 -6.85 10.37 6.47
CA ILE A 131 -8.19 10.23 7.04
C ILE A 131 -8.52 8.78 7.36
N PHE A 132 -8.06 7.85 6.50
CA PHE A 132 -8.38 6.43 6.58
C PHE A 132 -7.20 5.56 6.14
N ALA A 133 -6.95 4.49 6.90
CA ALA A 133 -5.98 3.45 6.54
C ALA A 133 -6.66 2.08 6.65
N ASN A 134 -6.67 1.31 5.56
CA ASN A 134 -7.16 -0.07 5.55
C ASN A 134 -6.01 -1.03 5.85
N LEU A 135 -6.06 -1.68 7.00
CA LEU A 135 -5.08 -2.66 7.48
C LEU A 135 -5.67 -4.08 7.59
N SER A 136 -6.83 -4.35 7.00
CA SER A 136 -7.65 -5.55 7.29
C SER A 136 -6.97 -6.89 7.04
N ASN A 137 -5.94 -6.96 6.18
CA ASN A 137 -5.23 -8.19 5.85
C ASN A 137 -3.73 -8.14 6.18
N ILE A 138 -3.32 -7.16 7.00
CA ILE A 138 -1.91 -7.05 7.39
C ILE A 138 -1.55 -8.19 8.35
N ASP A 139 -0.54 -8.97 7.99
CA ASP A 139 0.11 -9.92 8.88
C ASP A 139 1.18 -9.19 9.71
N ILE A 140 0.96 -9.08 11.03
CA ILE A 140 1.92 -8.48 11.96
C ILE A 140 2.60 -9.51 12.87
N THR A 141 2.46 -10.81 12.58
CA THR A 141 3.02 -11.88 13.44
C THR A 141 4.55 -11.84 13.55
N SER A 142 5.24 -11.26 12.56
CA SER A 142 6.70 -11.04 12.58
C SER A 142 7.09 -9.64 13.07
N VAL A 143 6.12 -8.72 13.22
CA VAL A 143 6.40 -7.32 13.58
C VAL A 143 6.74 -7.19 15.04
N THR A 144 7.88 -6.61 15.33
CA THR A 144 8.36 -6.34 16.71
C THR A 144 8.30 -4.86 17.07
N ASN A 145 8.31 -3.97 16.07
CA ASN A 145 8.37 -2.53 16.30
C ASN A 145 7.34 -1.77 15.47
N MET A 146 6.40 -1.10 16.14
CA MET A 146 5.40 -0.19 15.59
C MET A 146 5.46 1.20 16.26
N GLU A 147 6.59 1.55 16.89
CA GLU A 147 6.74 2.86 17.54
C GLU A 147 6.32 3.99 16.62
N LYS A 148 5.47 4.90 17.11
CA LYS A 148 4.98 6.09 16.40
C LYS A 148 4.37 5.85 15.02
N MET A 149 3.87 4.64 14.73
CA MET A 149 3.40 4.28 13.38
C MET A 149 2.43 5.29 12.79
N PHE A 150 1.50 5.84 13.59
CA PHE A 150 0.53 6.86 13.19
C PHE A 150 0.67 8.16 13.98
N SER A 151 1.81 8.39 14.63
CA SER A 151 2.02 9.62 15.41
C SER A 151 1.81 10.87 14.55
N ASN A 152 1.06 11.84 15.08
CA ASN A 152 0.67 13.08 14.40
C ASN A 152 -0.21 12.87 13.13
N CYS A 153 -0.90 11.75 12.99
CA CYS A 153 -1.97 11.62 11.98
C CYS A 153 -3.23 12.33 12.47
N ILE A 154 -3.19 13.67 12.52
CA ILE A 154 -4.24 14.50 13.14
C ILE A 154 -5.61 14.39 12.47
N SER A 155 -5.67 14.02 11.19
CA SER A 155 -6.93 13.84 10.44
C SER A 155 -7.47 12.41 10.50
N LEU A 156 -6.75 11.45 11.08
CA LEU A 156 -7.14 10.03 11.09
C LEU A 156 -8.40 9.83 11.93
N LYS A 157 -9.46 9.28 11.31
CA LYS A 157 -10.79 9.17 11.93
C LYS A 157 -11.10 7.80 12.49
N SER A 158 -10.71 6.75 11.79
CA SER A 158 -10.99 5.37 12.21
C SER A 158 -9.90 4.41 11.76
N LEU A 159 -9.70 3.37 12.54
CA LEU A 159 -8.78 2.28 12.27
C LEU A 159 -9.40 0.99 12.80
N ASP A 160 -9.39 -0.06 11.97
CA ASP A 160 -9.84 -1.39 12.36
C ASP A 160 -8.61 -2.25 12.70
N LEU A 161 -8.54 -2.71 13.93
CA LEU A 161 -7.45 -3.53 14.47
C LEU A 161 -7.91 -4.94 14.88
N THR A 162 -9.15 -5.34 14.56
CA THR A 162 -9.80 -6.56 15.08
C THR A 162 -9.05 -7.86 14.78
N ASN A 163 -8.27 -7.89 13.71
CA ASN A 163 -7.53 -9.09 13.29
C ASN A 163 -6.01 -9.00 13.56
N MET A 164 -5.56 -8.03 14.36
CA MET A 164 -4.15 -7.84 14.64
C MET A 164 -3.69 -8.67 15.85
N ASP A 165 -2.87 -9.70 15.61
CA ASP A 165 -2.16 -10.42 16.68
C ASP A 165 -0.93 -9.63 17.14
N ILE A 166 -1.05 -8.95 18.28
CA ILE A 166 0.01 -8.12 18.86
C ILE A 166 0.96 -8.88 19.78
N ALA A 167 0.87 -10.22 19.88
CA ALA A 167 1.61 -11.00 20.88
C ALA A 167 3.14 -10.85 20.80
N LYS A 168 3.69 -10.59 19.61
CA LYS A 168 5.14 -10.40 19.40
C LYS A 168 5.58 -8.94 19.39
N LEU A 169 4.65 -8.01 19.51
CA LEU A 169 4.95 -6.58 19.47
C LEU A 169 5.68 -6.14 20.74
N THR A 170 6.96 -5.83 20.64
CA THR A 170 7.80 -5.43 21.78
C THR A 170 7.88 -3.91 21.95
N ASN A 171 7.75 -3.15 20.87
CA ASN A 171 7.74 -1.70 20.91
C ASN A 171 6.50 -1.12 20.21
N HIS A 172 5.59 -0.58 21.02
CA HIS A 172 4.34 0.04 20.59
C HIS A 172 4.17 1.47 21.14
N LYS A 173 5.29 2.10 21.54
CA LYS A 173 5.25 3.44 22.13
C LYS A 173 4.70 4.47 21.14
N MET A 174 3.80 5.31 21.63
CA MET A 174 3.29 6.48 20.89
C MET A 174 2.65 6.15 19.54
N ILE A 175 2.13 4.92 19.29
CA ILE A 175 1.55 4.54 17.99
C ILE A 175 0.55 5.59 17.50
N PHE A 176 -0.34 6.05 18.38
CA PHE A 176 -1.42 6.99 18.06
C PHE A 176 -1.24 8.36 18.73
N ASN A 177 0.01 8.72 19.06
CA ASN A 177 0.26 10.01 19.70
C ASN A 177 -0.25 11.15 18.80
N ASN A 178 -1.05 12.07 19.40
CA ASN A 178 -1.66 13.20 18.69
C ASN A 178 -2.61 12.84 17.54
N CYS A 179 -3.23 11.64 17.55
CA CYS A 179 -4.34 11.28 16.65
C CYS A 179 -5.68 11.75 17.25
N ILE A 180 -5.90 13.05 17.27
CA ILE A 180 -6.97 13.70 18.05
C ILE A 180 -8.40 13.38 17.61
N HIS A 181 -8.60 12.85 16.41
CA HIS A 181 -9.91 12.47 15.87
C HIS A 181 -10.12 10.96 15.74
N LEU A 182 -9.14 10.16 16.16
CA LEU A 182 -9.16 8.70 15.96
C LEU A 182 -10.19 8.02 16.86
N LYS A 183 -11.06 7.20 16.25
CA LYS A 183 -11.91 6.22 16.91
C LYS A 183 -11.36 4.83 16.56
N ILE A 184 -10.96 4.07 17.57
CA ILE A 184 -10.46 2.69 17.40
C ILE A 184 -11.66 1.75 17.55
N HIS A 185 -11.83 0.82 16.59
CA HIS A 185 -12.71 -0.32 16.70
C HIS A 185 -11.82 -1.55 17.04
N ILE A 186 -12.14 -2.18 18.17
CA ILE A 186 -11.44 -3.36 18.72
C ILE A 186 -12.40 -4.54 18.73
#